data_b5143ce5ee4cd69446a9da4a91642e7e
#
_entry.id   b5143ce5ee4cd69446a9da4a91642e7e
#
_cell.length_a   1.000
_cell.length_b   1.000
_cell.length_c   1.000
_cell.angle_alpha   90.00
_cell.angle_beta   90.00
_cell.angle_gamma   90.00
#
_symmetry.space_group_name_H-M   'P 1'
#
loop_
_entity.id
_entity.type
_entity.pdbx_description
1 polymer ?
#
loop_
_entity_poly.entity_id
_entity_poly.type
_entity_poly.pdbx_seq_one_letter_code
_entity_poly.pdbx_strand_id
1 'polypeptide(L)'
;MADIIEAEKDPFDAIVDAPFDSALSERYLVYALSTITARSLPDLRDGLKPVHRRLLWAMRQLKLNPTDAFKKSARVVGDVIGKYHPHGDASVYDAMVRLAQSFALRYPLVEGQGNFGNIDGDNAAAYRYTEARLTRTAIELMNGLDENATDFKPTYNGEDEEPEVMPGLFPNLLANGAILLGVRLVLHALGHASPPFRMVTRPFTHHFTTRPIKRLRQGTRHQHVGRLPCGLLHQ
;
A
#
# COMPACT_ATOMS: atom_id res chain seq x y z
N MET A 1 -36.84 9.61 61.09
CA MET A 1 -36.64 9.38 59.69
C MET A 1 -35.16 9.58 59.45
N ALA A 2 -34.43 8.50 59.34
CA ALA A 2 -33.00 8.53 59.02
C ALA A 2 -32.89 8.15 57.57
N ASP A 3 -32.54 9.14 56.75
CA ASP A 3 -32.23 8.94 55.37
C ASP A 3 -30.93 8.11 55.26
N ILE A 4 -31.10 6.87 54.79
CA ILE A 4 -29.96 6.00 54.44
C ILE A 4 -29.43 6.56 53.12
N ILE A 5 -28.34 7.31 53.18
CA ILE A 5 -27.53 7.68 52.01
C ILE A 5 -26.89 6.36 51.53
N GLU A 6 -27.47 5.75 50.49
CA GLU A 6 -26.79 4.70 49.76
C GLU A 6 -25.53 5.32 49.12
N ALA A 7 -24.38 4.98 49.66
CA ALA A 7 -23.11 5.35 49.06
C ALA A 7 -23.04 4.73 47.66
N GLU A 8 -22.99 5.59 46.67
CA GLU A 8 -22.75 5.24 45.28
C GLU A 8 -21.44 4.45 45.21
N LYS A 9 -21.54 3.15 44.95
CA LYS A 9 -20.37 2.26 44.85
C LYS A 9 -19.52 2.72 43.67
N ASP A 10 -18.29 3.10 43.95
CA ASP A 10 -17.31 3.45 42.92
C ASP A 10 -17.18 2.27 41.94
N PRO A 11 -17.39 2.46 40.64
CA PRO A 11 -17.28 1.38 39.67
C PRO A 11 -15.89 0.72 39.61
N PHE A 12 -14.89 1.31 40.26
CA PHE A 12 -13.53 0.74 40.37
C PHE A 12 -13.35 -0.17 41.60
N ASP A 13 -14.30 -0.25 42.53
CA ASP A 13 -14.18 -1.04 43.78
C ASP A 13 -14.50 -2.54 43.60
N ALA A 14 -14.97 -2.97 42.44
CA ALA A 14 -15.24 -4.37 42.17
C ALA A 14 -14.06 -5.03 41.45
N ILE A 15 -13.12 -5.60 42.24
CA ILE A 15 -12.13 -6.54 41.66
C ILE A 15 -12.87 -7.80 41.22
N VAL A 16 -12.93 -8.02 39.92
CA VAL A 16 -13.53 -9.22 39.33
C VAL A 16 -12.41 -10.19 38.97
N ASP A 17 -12.47 -11.39 39.53
CA ASP A 17 -11.57 -12.47 39.13
C ASP A 17 -11.91 -12.92 37.71
N ALA A 18 -11.00 -12.70 36.78
CA ALA A 18 -11.12 -13.16 35.39
C ALA A 18 -9.95 -14.08 35.06
N PRO A 19 -10.21 -15.27 34.49
CA PRO A 19 -9.15 -16.15 34.02
C PRO A 19 -8.29 -15.41 32.98
N PHE A 20 -6.99 -15.37 33.22
CA PHE A 20 -6.05 -14.63 32.36
C PHE A 20 -6.16 -15.03 30.89
N ASP A 21 -6.26 -16.35 30.62
CA ASP A 21 -6.31 -16.88 29.26
C ASP A 21 -7.55 -16.41 28.49
N SER A 22 -8.72 -16.38 29.12
CA SER A 22 -9.96 -15.94 28.48
C SER A 22 -9.93 -14.41 28.25
N ALA A 23 -9.51 -13.64 29.25
CA ALA A 23 -9.42 -12.18 29.14
C ALA A 23 -8.41 -11.75 28.08
N LEU A 24 -7.25 -12.43 27.99
CA LEU A 24 -6.24 -12.16 26.99
C LEU A 24 -6.75 -12.52 25.60
N SER A 25 -7.35 -13.70 25.43
CA SER A 25 -7.85 -14.18 24.12
C SER A 25 -8.95 -13.28 23.58
N GLU A 26 -9.90 -12.86 24.40
CA GLU A 26 -10.98 -11.97 23.99
C GLU A 26 -10.46 -10.59 23.57
N ARG A 27 -9.64 -9.97 24.41
CA ARG A 27 -9.06 -8.64 24.12
C ARG A 27 -8.14 -8.68 22.90
N TYR A 28 -7.35 -9.74 22.76
CA TYR A 28 -6.46 -9.90 21.61
C TYR A 28 -7.25 -10.11 20.30
N LEU A 29 -8.36 -10.87 20.34
CA LEU A 29 -9.25 -11.05 19.21
C LEU A 29 -9.88 -9.72 18.77
N VAL A 30 -10.40 -8.94 19.70
CA VAL A 30 -10.98 -7.60 19.42
C VAL A 30 -9.93 -6.69 18.79
N TYR A 31 -8.72 -6.65 19.38
CA TYR A 31 -7.61 -5.87 18.83
C TYR A 31 -7.22 -6.33 17.41
N ALA A 32 -7.10 -7.64 17.20
CA ALA A 32 -6.73 -8.19 15.90
C ALA A 32 -7.80 -7.87 14.84
N LEU A 33 -9.08 -8.06 15.14
CA LEU A 33 -10.19 -7.72 14.25
C LEU A 33 -10.23 -6.24 13.91
N SER A 34 -10.10 -5.37 14.89
CA SER A 34 -10.08 -3.91 14.66
C SER A 34 -8.92 -3.49 13.76
N THR A 35 -7.72 -4.06 13.98
CA THR A 35 -6.55 -3.78 13.17
C THR A 35 -6.70 -4.28 11.74
N ILE A 36 -7.26 -5.47 11.55
CA ILE A 36 -7.49 -6.04 10.22
C ILE A 36 -8.50 -5.19 9.44
N THR A 37 -9.64 -4.89 10.04
CA THR A 37 -10.73 -4.16 9.38
C THR A 37 -10.36 -2.70 9.11
N ALA A 38 -9.76 -2.01 10.07
CA ALA A 38 -9.45 -0.60 9.95
C ALA A 38 -8.14 -0.30 9.21
N ARG A 39 -7.23 -1.26 9.03
CA ARG A 39 -5.89 -1.00 8.48
C ARG A 39 -5.50 -1.88 7.31
N SER A 40 -5.84 -3.18 7.36
CA SER A 40 -5.28 -4.16 6.42
C SER A 40 -6.19 -4.48 5.25
N LEU A 41 -7.50 -4.42 5.42
CA LEU A 41 -8.46 -4.70 4.36
C LEU A 41 -8.69 -3.46 3.49
N PRO A 42 -8.67 -3.61 2.16
CA PRO A 42 -9.15 -2.58 1.26
C PRO A 42 -10.68 -2.51 1.31
N ASP A 43 -11.23 -1.32 1.14
CA ASP A 43 -12.67 -1.15 0.94
C ASP A 43 -13.09 -1.73 -0.42
N LEU A 44 -14.22 -2.41 -0.48
CA LEU A 44 -14.71 -3.03 -1.72
C LEU A 44 -15.12 -1.98 -2.77
N ARG A 45 -15.53 -0.80 -2.33
CA ARG A 45 -16.04 0.27 -3.19
C ARG A 45 -14.94 0.92 -4.01
N ASP A 46 -13.79 1.22 -3.40
CA ASP A 46 -12.66 1.91 -4.05
C ASP A 46 -11.38 1.08 -4.17
N GLY A 47 -11.33 -0.10 -3.54
CA GLY A 47 -10.16 -0.97 -3.56
C GLY A 47 -8.96 -0.43 -2.80
N LEU A 48 -9.14 0.59 -1.94
CA LEU A 48 -8.07 1.27 -1.23
C LEU A 48 -8.04 0.90 0.25
N LYS A 49 -6.85 0.78 0.79
CA LYS A 49 -6.63 0.81 2.24
C LYS A 49 -6.67 2.26 2.73
N PRO A 50 -6.96 2.51 4.02
CA PRO A 50 -7.03 3.87 4.55
C PRO A 50 -5.78 4.73 4.26
N VAL A 51 -4.58 4.16 4.37
CA VAL A 51 -3.33 4.87 4.06
C VAL A 51 -3.25 5.30 2.59
N HIS A 52 -3.69 4.44 1.65
CA HIS A 52 -3.69 4.75 0.22
C HIS A 52 -4.70 5.88 -0.10
N ARG A 53 -5.89 5.80 0.50
CA ARG A 53 -6.94 6.82 0.31
C ARG A 53 -6.48 8.19 0.80
N ARG A 54 -5.92 8.25 2.00
CA ARG A 54 -5.37 9.48 2.59
C ARG A 54 -4.21 10.05 1.79
N LEU A 55 -3.38 9.19 1.25
CA LEU A 55 -2.27 9.59 0.40
C LEU A 55 -2.74 10.24 -0.91
N LEU A 56 -3.68 9.60 -1.62
CA LEU A 56 -4.26 10.17 -2.84
C LEU A 56 -5.03 11.46 -2.56
N TRP A 57 -5.75 11.52 -1.44
CA TRP A 57 -6.45 12.73 -1.01
C TRP A 57 -5.49 13.88 -0.74
N ALA A 58 -4.41 13.65 0.02
CA ALA A 58 -3.38 14.66 0.26
C ALA A 58 -2.72 15.15 -1.05
N MET A 59 -2.44 14.24 -1.99
CA MET A 59 -1.89 14.61 -3.29
C MET A 59 -2.86 15.46 -4.11
N ARG A 60 -4.18 15.20 -4.02
CA ARG A 60 -5.20 16.05 -4.65
C ARG A 60 -5.23 17.44 -4.02
N GLN A 61 -5.20 17.55 -2.68
CA GLN A 61 -5.16 18.83 -1.98
C GLN A 61 -3.91 19.65 -2.32
N LEU A 62 -2.79 18.96 -2.56
CA LEU A 62 -1.56 19.59 -3.04
C LEU A 62 -1.58 19.96 -4.53
N LYS A 63 -2.69 19.70 -5.23
CA LYS A 63 -2.89 19.97 -6.67
C LYS A 63 -1.80 19.32 -7.53
N LEU A 64 -1.53 18.03 -7.27
CA LEU A 64 -0.56 17.24 -8.01
C LEU A 64 -1.22 16.52 -9.19
N ASN A 65 -1.81 17.28 -10.12
CA ASN A 65 -2.47 16.69 -11.29
C ASN A 65 -1.45 16.09 -12.27
N PRO A 66 -1.88 15.21 -13.17
CA PRO A 66 -1.01 14.56 -14.14
C PRO A 66 -0.28 15.51 -15.10
N THR A 67 -0.83 16.72 -15.28
CA THR A 67 -0.24 17.78 -16.11
C THR A 67 0.70 18.71 -15.37
N ASP A 68 0.65 18.67 -14.03
CA ASP A 68 1.42 19.57 -13.19
C ASP A 68 2.83 19.06 -12.91
N ALA A 69 3.67 19.93 -12.39
CA ALA A 69 5.03 19.57 -12.03
C ALA A 69 5.05 18.56 -10.86
N PHE A 70 6.03 17.67 -10.89
CA PHE A 70 6.28 16.76 -9.79
C PHE A 70 6.63 17.52 -8.52
N LYS A 71 6.26 16.98 -7.37
CA LYS A 71 6.72 17.46 -6.05
C LYS A 71 7.46 16.38 -5.31
N LYS A 72 8.37 16.80 -4.43
CA LYS A 72 9.15 15.88 -3.59
C LYS A 72 8.24 14.96 -2.80
N SER A 73 8.53 13.66 -2.82
CA SER A 73 7.80 12.67 -2.03
C SER A 73 7.79 13.00 -0.55
N ALA A 74 8.85 13.62 -0.05
CA ALA A 74 8.96 14.12 1.32
C ALA A 74 7.84 15.11 1.68
N ARG A 75 7.42 15.97 0.74
CA ARG A 75 6.32 16.91 0.97
C ARG A 75 5.00 16.18 1.10
N VAL A 76 4.74 15.24 0.20
CA VAL A 76 3.50 14.43 0.23
C VAL A 76 3.41 13.63 1.53
N VAL A 77 4.49 12.93 1.89
CA VAL A 77 4.56 12.12 3.12
C VAL A 77 4.35 13.01 4.36
N GLY A 78 4.99 14.17 4.40
CA GLY A 78 4.85 15.12 5.51
C GLY A 78 3.42 15.60 5.71
N ASP A 79 2.72 15.98 4.62
CA ASP A 79 1.32 16.42 4.68
C ASP A 79 0.39 15.26 5.10
N VAL A 80 0.63 14.04 4.62
CA VAL A 80 -0.15 12.86 5.02
C VAL A 80 -0.04 12.59 6.52
N ILE A 81 1.18 12.60 7.05
CA ILE A 81 1.41 12.33 8.48
C ILE A 81 0.86 13.47 9.34
N GLY A 82 1.11 14.71 8.92
CA GLY A 82 0.72 15.88 9.67
C GLY A 82 -0.79 16.07 9.79
N LYS A 83 -1.57 15.69 8.76
CA LYS A 83 -3.00 16.00 8.69
C LYS A 83 -3.92 14.80 8.77
N TYR A 84 -3.54 13.67 8.16
CA TYR A 84 -4.48 12.57 7.90
C TYR A 84 -4.10 11.26 8.57
N HIS A 85 -2.81 10.93 8.68
CA HIS A 85 -2.38 9.59 9.07
C HIS A 85 -1.19 9.64 10.04
N PRO A 86 -1.42 9.73 11.38
CA PRO A 86 -0.39 9.90 12.40
C PRO A 86 0.38 8.59 12.66
N HIS A 87 1.09 8.09 11.66
CA HIS A 87 1.91 6.88 11.69
C HIS A 87 3.32 7.17 11.14
N GLY A 88 4.22 6.17 11.19
CA GLY A 88 5.60 6.33 10.74
C GLY A 88 5.71 6.71 9.26
N ASP A 89 6.64 7.61 8.95
CA ASP A 89 6.94 8.11 7.61
C ASP A 89 7.33 7.02 6.62
N ALA A 90 8.12 6.05 7.06
CA ALA A 90 8.52 4.91 6.24
C ALA A 90 7.31 4.13 5.72
N SER A 91 6.30 3.87 6.57
CA SER A 91 5.11 3.11 6.19
C SER A 91 4.25 3.84 5.15
N VAL A 92 4.13 5.17 5.27
CA VAL A 92 3.41 6.01 4.31
C VAL A 92 4.16 6.09 2.99
N TYR A 93 5.49 6.25 3.05
CA TYR A 93 6.32 6.26 1.84
C TYR A 93 6.30 4.92 1.11
N ASP A 94 6.41 3.80 1.81
CA ASP A 94 6.33 2.46 1.21
C ASP A 94 4.97 2.21 0.54
N ALA A 95 3.89 2.72 1.13
CA ALA A 95 2.57 2.68 0.50
C ALA A 95 2.55 3.47 -0.81
N MET A 96 3.13 4.68 -0.82
CA MET A 96 3.24 5.51 -2.03
C MET A 96 4.09 4.85 -3.10
N VAL A 97 5.22 4.25 -2.73
CA VAL A 97 6.11 3.52 -3.64
C VAL A 97 5.35 2.41 -4.36
N ARG A 98 4.56 1.62 -3.63
CA ARG A 98 3.75 0.53 -4.23
C ARG A 98 2.69 1.05 -5.20
N LEU A 99 2.09 2.21 -4.93
CA LEU A 99 1.13 2.83 -5.83
C LEU A 99 1.78 3.37 -7.13
N ALA A 100 3.09 3.59 -7.12
CA ALA A 100 3.84 4.08 -8.27
C ALA A 100 4.50 2.97 -9.11
N GLN A 101 4.63 1.75 -8.58
CA GLN A 101 5.31 0.65 -9.24
C GLN A 101 4.43 0.00 -10.31
N SER A 102 4.86 0.06 -11.58
CA SER A 102 4.14 -0.54 -12.72
C SER A 102 4.16 -2.07 -12.73
N PHE A 103 5.11 -2.68 -12.01
CA PHE A 103 5.15 -4.14 -11.83
C PHE A 103 4.30 -4.62 -10.64
N ALA A 104 3.95 -3.73 -9.71
CA ALA A 104 3.08 -4.03 -8.58
C ALA A 104 1.60 -3.80 -8.89
N LEU A 105 1.29 -2.78 -9.69
CA LEU A 105 -0.06 -2.41 -10.10
C LEU A 105 -0.18 -2.40 -11.63
N ARG A 106 -1.27 -2.95 -12.14
CA ARG A 106 -1.58 -2.87 -13.57
C ARG A 106 -1.84 -1.43 -14.02
N TYR A 107 -2.50 -0.66 -13.18
CA TYR A 107 -2.80 0.75 -13.38
C TYR A 107 -2.27 1.54 -12.18
N PRO A 108 -1.02 2.02 -12.23
CA PRO A 108 -0.47 2.82 -11.16
C PRO A 108 -1.33 4.05 -10.87
N LEU A 109 -1.50 4.37 -9.59
CA LEU A 109 -2.26 5.55 -9.14
C LEU A 109 -1.36 6.75 -8.89
N VAL A 110 -0.08 6.52 -8.68
CA VAL A 110 0.96 7.54 -8.51
C VAL A 110 1.94 7.43 -9.66
N GLU A 111 2.32 8.55 -10.24
CA GLU A 111 3.42 8.65 -11.17
C GLU A 111 4.64 9.16 -10.43
N GLY A 112 5.71 8.36 -10.42
CA GLY A 112 6.95 8.66 -9.71
C GLY A 112 8.06 9.09 -10.66
N GLN A 113 8.88 10.03 -10.21
CA GLN A 113 10.13 10.42 -10.84
C GLN A 113 11.29 10.11 -9.91
N GLY A 114 12.28 9.35 -10.40
CA GLY A 114 13.40 8.84 -9.62
C GLY A 114 13.34 7.32 -9.45
N ASN A 115 14.10 6.79 -8.50
CA ASN A 115 14.15 5.36 -8.25
C ASN A 115 13.06 4.93 -7.24
N PHE A 116 12.02 4.26 -7.74
CA PHE A 116 10.94 3.66 -6.96
C PHE A 116 11.09 2.14 -6.78
N GLY A 117 12.32 1.63 -6.88
CA GLY A 117 12.61 0.20 -6.80
C GLY A 117 12.45 -0.50 -8.14
N ASN A 118 12.80 -1.78 -8.16
CA ASN A 118 12.69 -2.63 -9.35
C ASN A 118 12.11 -4.01 -9.01
N ILE A 119 11.87 -4.81 -10.04
CA ILE A 119 11.33 -6.17 -9.90
C ILE A 119 12.33 -7.14 -9.26
N ASP A 120 13.62 -6.83 -9.31
CA ASP A 120 14.70 -7.68 -8.76
C ASP A 120 14.81 -7.53 -7.24
N GLY A 121 14.01 -6.65 -6.64
CA GLY A 121 13.92 -6.50 -5.19
C GLY A 121 14.73 -5.34 -4.61
N ASP A 122 15.32 -4.49 -5.44
CA ASP A 122 15.96 -3.27 -4.94
C ASP A 122 14.94 -2.31 -4.34
N ASN A 123 15.30 -1.74 -3.22
CA ASN A 123 14.44 -0.78 -2.53
C ASN A 123 14.37 0.56 -3.28
N ALA A 124 13.28 1.27 -3.09
CA ALA A 124 13.16 2.65 -3.54
C ALA A 124 14.21 3.54 -2.86
N ALA A 125 14.64 4.57 -3.57
CA ALA A 125 15.48 5.62 -2.98
C ALA A 125 14.69 6.36 -1.87
N ALA A 126 15.41 6.96 -0.92
CA ALA A 126 14.77 7.71 0.15
C ALA A 126 13.86 8.83 -0.39
N TYR A 127 12.73 9.09 0.28
CA TYR A 127 11.67 10.02 -0.15
C TYR A 127 12.13 11.46 -0.39
N ARG A 128 13.30 11.85 0.11
CA ARG A 128 13.92 13.15 -0.17
C ARG A 128 14.48 13.26 -1.59
N TYR A 129 14.76 12.14 -2.26
CA TYR A 129 15.32 12.12 -3.62
C TYR A 129 14.26 11.89 -4.69
N THR A 130 13.13 11.26 -4.34
CA THR A 130 12.06 10.93 -5.27
C THR A 130 11.02 12.04 -5.36
N GLU A 131 10.32 12.08 -6.46
CA GLU A 131 9.23 13.02 -6.73
C GLU A 131 8.01 12.26 -7.20
N ALA A 132 6.83 12.79 -6.95
CA ALA A 132 5.58 12.13 -7.27
C ALA A 132 4.48 13.11 -7.72
N ARG A 133 3.53 12.59 -8.51
CA ARG A 133 2.27 13.24 -8.87
C ARG A 133 1.18 12.17 -9.10
N LEU A 134 -0.07 12.60 -9.23
CA LEU A 134 -1.20 11.72 -9.53
C LEU A 134 -1.17 11.27 -11.00
N THR A 135 -1.66 10.08 -11.26
CA THR A 135 -1.95 9.59 -12.61
C THR A 135 -3.36 9.98 -13.05
N ARG A 136 -3.67 9.84 -14.34
CA ARG A 136 -5.04 9.99 -14.85
C ARG A 136 -6.00 9.01 -14.19
N THR A 137 -5.56 7.77 -14.00
CA THR A 137 -6.37 6.73 -13.34
C THR A 137 -6.76 7.14 -11.91
N ALA A 138 -5.85 7.78 -11.18
CA ALA A 138 -6.16 8.29 -9.84
C ALA A 138 -7.19 9.44 -9.89
N ILE A 139 -7.12 10.31 -10.89
CA ILE A 139 -8.13 11.38 -11.08
C ILE A 139 -9.50 10.78 -11.36
N GLU A 140 -9.60 9.79 -12.25
CA GLU A 140 -10.86 9.09 -12.53
C GLU A 140 -11.43 8.37 -11.30
N LEU A 141 -10.56 7.80 -10.46
CA LEU A 141 -10.97 7.18 -9.20
C LEU A 141 -11.59 8.20 -8.21
N MET A 142 -11.11 9.44 -8.25
CA MET A 142 -11.55 10.55 -7.38
C MET A 142 -12.62 11.43 -8.02
N ASN A 143 -13.03 11.15 -9.25
CA ASN A 143 -14.05 11.94 -9.96
C ASN A 143 -15.39 11.84 -9.24
N GLY A 144 -16.08 12.97 -9.05
CA GLY A 144 -17.33 13.06 -8.30
C GLY A 144 -17.17 13.50 -6.83
N LEU A 145 -15.95 13.61 -6.29
CA LEU A 145 -15.74 14.11 -4.91
C LEU A 145 -16.28 15.54 -4.73
N ASP A 146 -16.17 16.38 -5.75
CA ASP A 146 -16.67 17.76 -5.70
C ASP A 146 -18.21 17.85 -5.87
N GLU A 147 -18.85 16.73 -6.25
CA GLU A 147 -20.29 16.59 -6.45
C GLU A 147 -20.97 15.92 -5.24
N ASN A 148 -20.27 15.78 -4.13
CA ASN A 148 -20.73 15.09 -2.91
C ASN A 148 -21.19 13.64 -3.16
N ALA A 149 -20.51 12.94 -4.07
CA ALA A 149 -20.82 11.53 -4.38
C ALA A 149 -20.49 10.57 -3.23
N THR A 150 -19.74 11.02 -2.23
CA THR A 150 -19.33 10.23 -1.05
C THR A 150 -19.36 11.09 0.20
N ASP A 151 -19.55 10.44 1.35
CA ASP A 151 -19.53 11.10 2.64
C ASP A 151 -18.10 11.47 3.05
N PHE A 152 -17.99 12.55 3.81
CA PHE A 152 -16.75 13.02 4.40
C PHE A 152 -16.79 12.82 5.91
N LYS A 153 -15.63 12.57 6.48
CA LYS A 153 -15.43 12.45 7.93
C LYS A 153 -14.30 13.38 8.38
N PRO A 154 -14.34 13.86 9.64
CA PRO A 154 -13.27 14.67 10.17
C PRO A 154 -11.95 13.89 10.19
N THR A 155 -10.85 14.62 9.96
CA THR A 155 -9.49 14.11 10.12
C THR A 155 -9.18 13.86 11.61
N TYR A 156 -8.09 13.16 11.91
CA TYR A 156 -7.73 12.83 13.29
C TYR A 156 -7.49 14.09 14.17
N ASN A 157 -7.07 15.20 13.57
CA ASN A 157 -6.88 16.48 14.28
C ASN A 157 -8.16 17.32 14.35
N GLY A 158 -9.23 16.94 13.62
CA GLY A 158 -10.51 17.64 13.59
C GLY A 158 -10.52 18.98 12.86
N GLU A 159 -9.44 19.37 12.20
CA GLU A 159 -9.30 20.64 11.49
C GLU A 159 -9.76 20.58 10.03
N ASP A 160 -9.57 19.43 9.41
CA ASP A 160 -9.88 19.17 8.01
C ASP A 160 -10.87 18.00 7.88
N GLU A 161 -11.32 17.72 6.66
CA GLU A 161 -12.16 16.58 6.32
C GLU A 161 -11.45 15.68 5.31
N GLU A 162 -11.71 14.37 5.43
CA GLU A 162 -11.24 13.37 4.47
C GLU A 162 -12.44 12.56 3.95
N PRO A 163 -12.44 12.12 2.67
CA PRO A 163 -13.50 11.27 2.16
C PRO A 163 -13.46 9.90 2.83
N GLU A 164 -14.63 9.39 3.21
CA GLU A 164 -14.74 8.05 3.79
C GLU A 164 -14.33 6.98 2.78
N VAL A 165 -14.75 7.17 1.53
CA VAL A 165 -14.43 6.30 0.40
C VAL A 165 -14.28 7.14 -0.87
N MET A 166 -13.52 6.68 -1.86
CA MET A 166 -13.46 7.34 -3.17
C MET A 166 -14.70 6.99 -4.00
N PRO A 167 -15.20 7.89 -4.89
CA PRO A 167 -16.40 7.65 -5.70
C PRO A 167 -16.29 6.40 -6.60
N GLY A 168 -15.07 6.04 -7.01
CA GLY A 168 -14.81 4.76 -7.64
C GLY A 168 -15.29 4.64 -9.08
N LEU A 169 -15.27 5.69 -9.88
CA LEU A 169 -15.57 5.61 -11.32
C LEU A 169 -14.67 4.58 -12.03
N PHE A 170 -13.43 4.45 -11.57
CA PHE A 170 -12.52 3.40 -12.00
C PHE A 170 -12.61 2.18 -11.04
N PRO A 171 -12.88 0.96 -11.52
CA PRO A 171 -13.03 -0.22 -10.68
C PRO A 171 -11.66 -0.75 -10.20
N ASN A 172 -11.00 0.01 -9.32
CA ASN A 172 -9.63 -0.20 -8.88
C ASN A 172 -9.37 -1.60 -8.31
N LEU A 173 -10.28 -2.11 -7.47
CA LEU A 173 -10.13 -3.43 -6.87
C LEU A 173 -10.08 -4.57 -7.90
N LEU A 174 -10.91 -4.48 -8.94
CA LEU A 174 -10.94 -5.49 -10.01
C LEU A 174 -9.74 -5.36 -10.94
N ALA A 175 -9.29 -4.15 -11.21
CA ALA A 175 -8.22 -3.86 -12.15
C ALA A 175 -6.83 -4.12 -11.56
N ASN A 176 -6.59 -3.68 -10.34
CA ASN A 176 -5.30 -3.77 -9.64
C ASN A 176 -5.21 -4.93 -8.65
N GLY A 177 -6.37 -5.48 -8.23
CA GLY A 177 -6.41 -6.49 -7.17
C GLY A 177 -6.15 -5.91 -5.78
N ALA A 178 -6.07 -6.80 -4.78
CA ALA A 178 -5.77 -6.43 -3.40
C ALA A 178 -4.67 -7.33 -2.82
N ILE A 179 -3.66 -6.72 -2.23
CA ILE A 179 -2.61 -7.46 -1.52
C ILE A 179 -3.05 -7.67 -0.06
N LEU A 180 -3.52 -8.88 0.25
CA LEU A 180 -4.05 -9.27 1.57
C LEU A 180 -3.02 -10.03 2.42
N LEU A 181 -1.73 -9.75 2.28
CA LEU A 181 -0.66 -10.49 2.97
C LEU A 181 -0.86 -10.57 4.49
N GLY A 182 -1.30 -9.49 5.13
CA GLY A 182 -1.52 -9.44 6.58
C GLY A 182 -2.66 -10.32 7.07
N VAL A 183 -3.74 -10.42 6.29
CA VAL A 183 -4.94 -11.20 6.65
C VAL A 183 -4.66 -12.69 6.63
N ARG A 184 -3.87 -13.16 5.66
CA ARG A 184 -3.51 -14.59 5.55
C ARG A 184 -2.70 -15.05 6.77
N LEU A 185 -1.79 -14.21 7.27
CA LEU A 185 -0.96 -14.55 8.42
C LEU A 185 -1.79 -14.66 9.70
N VAL A 186 -2.74 -13.74 9.90
CA VAL A 186 -3.60 -13.70 11.09
C VAL A 186 -4.62 -14.85 11.07
N LEU A 187 -5.23 -15.14 9.92
CA LEU A 187 -6.15 -16.28 9.79
C LEU A 187 -5.42 -17.61 10.01
N HIS A 188 -4.17 -17.72 9.60
CA HIS A 188 -3.34 -18.90 9.85
C HIS A 188 -2.94 -19.03 11.33
N ALA A 189 -2.62 -17.91 11.98
CA ALA A 189 -2.29 -17.87 13.42
C ALA A 189 -3.49 -18.18 14.32
N LEU A 190 -4.71 -17.88 13.87
CA LEU A 190 -5.95 -18.17 14.60
C LEU A 190 -6.42 -19.64 14.44
N GLY A 191 -5.64 -20.49 13.78
CA GLY A 191 -5.92 -21.93 13.66
C GLY A 191 -7.17 -22.28 12.84
N HIS A 192 -7.72 -21.32 12.13
CA HIS A 192 -8.80 -21.59 11.18
C HIS A 192 -8.22 -22.26 9.94
N ALA A 193 -8.11 -23.58 9.95
CA ALA A 193 -8.03 -24.40 8.77
C ALA A 193 -9.34 -24.22 8.00
N SER A 194 -9.52 -23.09 7.36
CA SER A 194 -10.64 -22.90 6.44
C SER A 194 -10.38 -23.74 5.20
N PRO A 195 -11.44 -24.42 4.67
CA PRO A 195 -11.34 -25.04 3.36
C PRO A 195 -10.87 -23.98 2.36
N PRO A 196 -10.20 -24.37 1.27
CA PRO A 196 -9.56 -23.42 0.37
C PRO A 196 -10.64 -22.51 -0.23
N PHE A 197 -10.83 -21.35 0.34
CA PHE A 197 -11.48 -20.24 -0.33
C PHE A 197 -10.54 -19.89 -1.49
N ARG A 198 -10.79 -20.51 -2.62
CA ARG A 198 -10.13 -20.19 -3.88
C ARG A 198 -10.59 -18.80 -4.29
N MET A 199 -10.09 -17.79 -3.57
CA MET A 199 -10.05 -16.46 -4.10
C MET A 199 -9.15 -16.55 -5.33
N VAL A 200 -9.70 -16.25 -6.51
CA VAL A 200 -8.95 -16.19 -7.77
C VAL A 200 -8.00 -14.99 -7.70
N THR A 201 -7.07 -15.04 -6.76
CA THR A 201 -5.80 -14.36 -6.88
C THR A 201 -4.92 -15.31 -7.67
N ARG A 202 -5.09 -15.37 -8.98
CA ARG A 202 -3.97 -15.78 -9.79
C ARG A 202 -2.90 -14.72 -9.57
N PRO A 203 -1.80 -15.01 -8.84
CA PRO A 203 -0.62 -14.23 -9.08
C PRO A 203 -0.38 -14.42 -10.57
N PHE A 204 -0.20 -13.32 -11.28
CA PHE A 204 0.33 -13.35 -12.63
C PHE A 204 1.80 -13.77 -12.48
N THR A 205 2.01 -15.02 -12.09
CA THR A 205 3.28 -15.68 -12.28
C THR A 205 3.36 -15.92 -13.77
N HIS A 206 4.02 -14.99 -14.47
CA HIS A 206 4.64 -15.37 -15.70
C HIS A 206 5.46 -16.63 -15.38
N HIS A 207 4.98 -17.78 -15.83
CA HIS A 207 5.80 -18.93 -16.02
C HIS A 207 6.87 -18.56 -17.05
N PHE A 208 7.93 -17.92 -16.60
CA PHE A 208 9.20 -18.05 -17.25
C PHE A 208 9.57 -19.52 -17.07
N THR A 209 9.16 -20.35 -18.01
CA THR A 209 9.81 -21.61 -18.23
C THR A 209 11.26 -21.28 -18.57
N THR A 210 12.11 -21.27 -17.56
CA THR A 210 13.54 -21.37 -17.75
C THR A 210 13.79 -22.73 -18.39
N ARG A 211 13.76 -22.77 -19.73
CA ARG A 211 14.37 -23.86 -20.46
C ARG A 211 15.84 -23.85 -20.04
N PRO A 212 16.39 -24.95 -19.54
CA PRO A 212 17.81 -25.01 -19.25
C PRO A 212 18.54 -24.75 -20.56
N ILE A 213 19.34 -23.69 -20.60
CA ILE A 213 20.28 -23.43 -21.68
C ILE A 213 21.22 -24.63 -21.69
N LYS A 214 21.02 -25.55 -22.64
CA LYS A 214 21.96 -26.61 -22.92
C LYS A 214 23.30 -25.94 -23.20
N ARG A 215 24.25 -26.16 -22.29
CA ARG A 215 25.64 -25.79 -22.41
C ARG A 215 26.15 -26.38 -23.73
N LEU A 216 26.29 -25.56 -24.76
CA LEU A 216 27.00 -25.93 -25.97
C LEU A 216 28.46 -26.16 -25.58
N ARG A 217 28.86 -27.44 -25.61
CA ARG A 217 30.24 -27.85 -25.53
C ARG A 217 31.00 -27.11 -26.64
N GLN A 218 31.94 -26.28 -26.26
CA GLN A 218 32.97 -25.75 -27.16
C GLN A 218 33.80 -26.90 -27.68
N GLY A 219 33.55 -27.26 -28.92
CA GLY A 219 34.47 -28.09 -29.70
C GLY A 219 35.60 -27.19 -30.19
N THR A 220 36.77 -27.46 -29.67
CA THR A 220 38.06 -26.99 -30.17
C THR A 220 38.18 -27.27 -31.65
N ARG A 221 38.37 -26.25 -32.47
CA ARG A 221 39.07 -26.35 -33.77
C ARG A 221 39.98 -25.14 -33.94
N HIS A 222 41.27 -25.43 -33.81
CA HIS A 222 42.37 -24.64 -34.37
C HIS A 222 42.15 -24.42 -35.85
N GLN A 223 42.32 -23.21 -36.34
CA GLN A 223 42.98 -22.95 -37.62
C GLN A 223 43.35 -21.47 -37.79
N HIS A 224 44.64 -21.29 -37.96
CA HIS A 224 45.41 -20.37 -38.82
C HIS A 224 45.12 -18.85 -38.86
N VAL A 225 46.02 -18.16 -38.23
CA VAL A 225 46.97 -17.14 -38.79
C VAL A 225 46.54 -16.49 -40.11
N GLY A 226 46.28 -15.22 -40.05
CA GLY A 226 46.19 -14.27 -41.13
C GLY A 226 46.55 -12.87 -40.64
N ARG A 227 47.85 -12.53 -40.67
CA ARG A 227 48.38 -11.14 -40.64
C ARG A 227 47.98 -10.43 -41.88
N LEU A 228 47.59 -9.16 -41.79
CA LEU A 228 47.92 -8.07 -42.74
C LEU A 228 47.40 -6.71 -42.21
N PRO A 229 47.84 -5.57 -42.75
CA PRO A 229 48.80 -4.72 -42.04
C PRO A 229 48.28 -3.33 -41.72
N CYS A 230 49.09 -2.61 -40.99
CA CYS A 230 49.07 -1.17 -40.78
C CYS A 230 49.01 -0.35 -42.08
N GLY A 231 48.20 0.66 -42.13
CA GLY A 231 48.21 1.71 -43.17
C GLY A 231 47.53 2.96 -42.63
N LEU A 232 48.27 3.83 -42.07
CA LEU A 232 48.38 5.30 -42.17
C LEU A 232 47.45 5.95 -43.20
N LEU A 233 46.77 7.04 -42.81
CA LEU A 233 46.98 8.42 -43.29
C LEU A 233 45.82 9.33 -42.87
N HIS A 234 46.17 10.36 -42.16
CA HIS A 234 45.84 11.78 -42.28
C HIS A 234 44.71 12.16 -43.28
N GLN A 235 43.69 12.79 -42.80
CA GLN A 235 43.37 14.25 -42.92
C GLN A 235 42.25 14.59 -41.95
#